data_d49f88914b9bc6a463b3668805d41d27
#
_entry.id   d49f88914b9bc6a463b3668805d41d27
#
_cell.length_a   1.000
_cell.length_b   1.000
_cell.length_c   1.000
_cell.angle_alpha   90.00
_cell.angle_beta   90.00
_cell.angle_gamma   90.00
#
_symmetry.space_group_name_H-M   'P 1'
#
loop_
_entity.id
_entity.type
_entity.pdbx_description
1 polymer ?
#
loop_
_entity_poly.entity_id
_entity_poly.type
_entity_poly.pdbx_seq_one_letter_code
_entity_poly.pdbx_strand_id
1 'polypeptide(L)'
;MTDEAIAALAPRIGTRAACAASGVPQATWYRRHRISPPAPKAPPVPHAGRIQPRALAPAERKAILDALNSDRFADLAPDEVWATLLDEGAYLGSVSTYYRVLREAGETRERRAQATHPAAVKPELVATGPNQVYSWDITKLHGPAKWTYYHLYVILDIYSRYVVGWMAATCESAALAEKLIAATCTKQGIGRGQLSIHADRGSSMTSKPVALLLADLGVTQSHSRPHVSNDNPYSEAQFKTLKYRPAFPARFGSIEAARAHCQVFFPWYNDEHHHGGLGLHTAADVHYGRAAAVRASRAQVLDAAYCAHPERFVRKPPTPPKLPGTSWINPPPDKETGTQ
;
A
#
# COMPACT_ATOMS: atom_id res chain seq x y z
N MET A 1 -19.83 25.26 54.62
CA MET A 1 -18.67 26.01 55.19
C MET A 1 -18.14 27.13 54.27
N THR A 2 -17.68 26.89 53.06
CA THR A 2 -17.13 27.97 52.17
C THR A 2 -18.16 28.99 51.67
N ASP A 3 -19.35 28.54 51.31
CA ASP A 3 -20.41 29.43 50.78
C ASP A 3 -21.03 30.30 51.91
N GLU A 4 -21.15 29.78 53.11
CA GLU A 4 -21.57 30.51 54.32
C GLU A 4 -20.55 31.61 54.72
N ALA A 5 -19.25 31.26 54.65
CA ALA A 5 -18.19 32.24 54.89
C ALA A 5 -18.22 33.41 53.87
N ILE A 6 -18.47 33.12 52.59
CA ILE A 6 -18.63 34.15 51.57
C ILE A 6 -19.86 35.01 51.84
N ALA A 7 -21.00 34.40 52.21
CA ALA A 7 -22.21 35.10 52.52
C ALA A 7 -22.06 36.06 53.73
N ALA A 8 -21.30 35.63 54.78
CA ALA A 8 -21.01 36.43 55.95
C ALA A 8 -20.01 37.60 55.67
N LEU A 9 -19.04 37.38 54.81
CA LEU A 9 -18.01 38.36 54.44
C LEU A 9 -18.46 39.36 53.36
N ALA A 10 -19.28 38.92 52.43
CA ALA A 10 -19.70 39.75 51.28
C ALA A 10 -20.30 41.12 51.62
N PRO A 11 -21.12 41.27 52.69
CA PRO A 11 -21.65 42.58 53.12
C PRO A 11 -20.56 43.53 53.64
N ARG A 12 -19.44 42.98 54.18
CA ARG A 12 -18.37 43.78 54.82
C ARG A 12 -17.26 44.20 53.90
N ILE A 13 -16.87 43.34 52.95
CA ILE A 13 -15.71 43.52 52.09
C ILE A 13 -16.01 43.42 50.60
N GLY A 14 -17.27 43.20 50.25
CA GLY A 14 -17.74 43.00 48.87
C GLY A 14 -17.61 41.56 48.40
N THR A 15 -18.53 41.12 47.54
CA THR A 15 -18.61 39.70 47.07
C THR A 15 -17.34 39.22 46.37
N ARG A 16 -16.68 40.11 45.61
CA ARG A 16 -15.43 39.77 44.90
C ARG A 16 -14.30 39.46 45.86
N ALA A 17 -14.11 40.30 46.88
CA ALA A 17 -13.06 40.11 47.87
C ALA A 17 -13.35 38.90 48.77
N ALA A 18 -14.60 38.69 49.17
CA ALA A 18 -15.02 37.55 49.95
C ALA A 18 -14.83 36.22 49.20
N CYS A 19 -15.15 36.17 47.90
CA CYS A 19 -14.89 35.00 47.04
C CYS A 19 -13.37 34.74 46.90
N ALA A 20 -12.58 35.79 46.67
CA ALA A 20 -11.13 35.66 46.56
C ALA A 20 -10.49 35.10 47.86
N ALA A 21 -10.89 35.64 49.02
CA ALA A 21 -10.45 35.18 50.34
C ALA A 21 -10.83 33.73 50.64
N SER A 22 -11.92 33.24 50.08
CA SER A 22 -12.45 31.89 50.25
C SER A 22 -12.01 30.91 49.15
N GLY A 23 -11.19 31.36 48.19
CA GLY A 23 -10.70 30.50 47.08
C GLY A 23 -11.78 30.06 46.07
N VAL A 24 -12.95 30.74 46.06
CA VAL A 24 -14.06 30.41 45.16
C VAL A 24 -14.18 31.46 44.05
N PRO A 25 -14.17 31.07 42.74
CA PRO A 25 -14.39 32.03 41.67
C PRO A 25 -15.76 32.72 41.80
N GLN A 26 -15.79 34.04 41.68
CA GLN A 26 -17.00 34.86 41.81
C GLN A 26 -18.13 34.39 40.88
N ALA A 27 -17.81 33.97 39.66
CA ALA A 27 -18.79 33.43 38.73
C ALA A 27 -19.44 32.12 39.23
N THR A 28 -18.69 31.31 40.00
CA THR A 28 -19.20 30.07 40.61
C THR A 28 -20.16 30.42 41.76
N TRP A 29 -19.81 31.39 42.57
CA TRP A 29 -20.70 31.90 43.62
C TRP A 29 -22.05 32.37 43.07
N TYR A 30 -22.06 33.28 42.10
CA TYR A 30 -23.30 33.77 41.48
C TYR A 30 -24.10 32.68 40.77
N ARG A 31 -23.45 31.68 40.19
CA ARG A 31 -24.14 30.55 39.56
C ARG A 31 -24.85 29.67 40.58
N ARG A 32 -24.25 29.46 41.78
CA ARG A 32 -24.87 28.68 42.87
C ARG A 32 -25.99 29.40 43.56
N HIS A 33 -25.89 30.71 43.67
CA HIS A 33 -26.87 31.57 44.39
C HIS A 33 -27.81 32.31 43.45
N ARG A 34 -28.04 31.81 42.27
CA ARG A 34 -29.01 32.36 41.32
C ARG A 34 -30.43 32.14 41.87
N ILE A 35 -31.23 33.23 41.98
CA ILE A 35 -32.62 33.22 42.48
C ILE A 35 -33.58 32.52 41.50
N SER A 36 -33.21 32.50 40.19
CA SER A 36 -33.99 31.78 39.18
C SER A 36 -33.10 30.84 38.40
N PRO A 37 -33.50 29.60 38.16
CA PRO A 37 -32.75 28.72 37.25
C PRO A 37 -32.65 29.35 35.87
N PRO A 38 -31.53 29.19 35.16
CA PRO A 38 -31.41 29.68 33.78
C PRO A 38 -32.52 29.05 32.95
N ALA A 39 -33.15 29.84 32.09
CA ALA A 39 -34.10 29.32 31.11
C ALA A 39 -33.47 28.15 30.35
N PRO A 40 -34.18 27.05 30.08
CA PRO A 40 -33.67 25.94 29.29
C PRO A 40 -33.14 26.49 27.97
N LYS A 41 -31.88 26.22 27.68
CA LYS A 41 -31.31 26.58 26.38
C LYS A 41 -32.04 25.80 25.30
N ALA A 42 -32.53 26.52 24.29
CA ALA A 42 -33.04 25.86 23.09
C ALA A 42 -31.99 24.86 22.56
N PRO A 43 -32.41 23.66 22.09
CA PRO A 43 -31.49 22.71 21.51
C PRO A 43 -30.68 23.37 20.40
N PRO A 44 -29.36 23.11 20.30
CA PRO A 44 -28.54 23.75 19.29
C PRO A 44 -29.05 23.39 17.90
N VAL A 45 -29.29 24.39 17.05
CA VAL A 45 -29.70 24.19 15.66
C VAL A 45 -28.59 23.36 14.99
N PRO A 46 -28.92 22.22 14.34
CA PRO A 46 -27.95 21.42 13.59
C PRO A 46 -27.19 22.30 12.60
N HIS A 47 -25.92 21.98 12.35
CA HIS A 47 -25.06 22.81 11.48
C HIS A 47 -25.66 23.03 10.09
N ALA A 48 -26.36 22.02 9.54
CA ALA A 48 -27.08 22.09 8.27
C ALA A 48 -28.28 23.06 8.25
N GLY A 49 -28.89 23.35 9.43
CA GLY A 49 -30.02 24.29 9.55
C GLY A 49 -29.64 25.70 9.93
N ARG A 50 -28.33 26.01 10.07
CA ARG A 50 -27.90 27.38 10.44
C ARG A 50 -27.83 28.25 9.21
N ILE A 51 -28.57 29.37 9.24
CA ILE A 51 -28.45 30.43 8.24
C ILE A 51 -27.05 31.05 8.39
N GLN A 52 -26.23 30.93 7.35
CA GLN A 52 -24.91 31.54 7.29
C GLN A 52 -25.02 32.90 6.61
N PRO A 53 -24.81 34.03 7.33
CA PRO A 53 -24.99 35.38 6.75
C PRO A 53 -24.09 35.65 5.52
N ARG A 54 -23.02 34.87 5.38
CA ARG A 54 -22.04 34.97 4.27
C ARG A 54 -22.24 33.94 3.17
N ALA A 55 -23.30 33.12 3.25
CA ALA A 55 -23.58 32.14 2.23
C ALA A 55 -24.09 32.81 0.96
N LEU A 56 -23.59 32.42 -0.18
CA LEU A 56 -24.09 32.85 -1.47
C LEU A 56 -25.54 32.39 -1.67
N ALA A 57 -26.37 33.28 -2.20
CA ALA A 57 -27.74 32.96 -2.62
C ALA A 57 -27.72 31.94 -3.79
N PRO A 58 -28.77 31.16 -3.99
CA PRO A 58 -28.85 30.23 -5.10
C PRO A 58 -28.61 30.87 -6.47
N ALA A 59 -29.07 32.10 -6.69
CA ALA A 59 -28.83 32.84 -7.92
C ALA A 59 -27.35 33.19 -8.14
N GLU A 60 -26.62 33.55 -7.07
CA GLU A 60 -25.20 33.86 -7.14
C GLU A 60 -24.38 32.58 -7.44
N ARG A 61 -24.76 31.44 -6.86
CA ARG A 61 -24.14 30.14 -7.16
C ARG A 61 -24.36 29.74 -8.61
N LYS A 62 -25.60 29.97 -9.12
CA LYS A 62 -25.92 29.70 -10.52
C LYS A 62 -25.11 30.59 -11.45
N ALA A 63 -24.94 31.87 -11.14
CA ALA A 63 -24.13 32.79 -11.94
C ALA A 63 -22.65 32.33 -12.05
N ILE A 64 -22.07 31.80 -10.96
CA ILE A 64 -20.73 31.21 -10.98
C ILE A 64 -20.69 29.99 -11.91
N LEU A 65 -21.68 29.11 -11.81
CA LEU A 65 -21.73 27.88 -12.61
C LEU A 65 -21.95 28.19 -14.10
N ASP A 66 -22.86 29.11 -14.40
CA ASP A 66 -23.15 29.58 -15.78
C ASP A 66 -21.90 30.22 -16.41
N ALA A 67 -21.15 31.02 -15.65
CA ALA A 67 -19.91 31.61 -16.11
C ALA A 67 -18.85 30.52 -16.41
N LEU A 68 -18.65 29.59 -15.47
CA LEU A 68 -17.70 28.49 -15.64
C LEU A 68 -18.03 27.57 -16.81
N ASN A 69 -19.30 27.36 -17.10
CA ASN A 69 -19.78 26.46 -18.15
C ASN A 69 -20.11 27.18 -19.48
N SER A 70 -19.81 28.49 -19.57
CA SER A 70 -19.95 29.21 -20.83
C SER A 70 -18.93 28.72 -21.87
N ASP A 71 -19.26 28.81 -23.14
CA ASP A 71 -18.38 28.41 -24.25
C ASP A 71 -16.99 29.10 -24.17
N ARG A 72 -16.96 30.30 -23.58
CA ARG A 72 -15.74 31.08 -23.41
C ARG A 72 -14.79 30.49 -22.37
N PHE A 73 -15.33 29.85 -21.32
CA PHE A 73 -14.57 29.45 -20.13
C PHE A 73 -14.61 27.94 -19.88
N ALA A 74 -15.29 27.18 -20.72
CA ALA A 74 -15.55 25.76 -20.48
C ALA A 74 -14.25 24.92 -20.37
N ASP A 75 -13.16 25.32 -20.99
CA ASP A 75 -11.86 24.65 -20.99
C ASP A 75 -10.81 25.28 -20.07
N LEU A 76 -11.15 26.41 -19.41
CA LEU A 76 -10.23 27.12 -18.52
C LEU A 76 -10.33 26.60 -17.07
N ALA A 77 -9.23 26.71 -16.35
CA ALA A 77 -9.21 26.43 -14.93
C ALA A 77 -10.03 27.48 -14.14
N PRO A 78 -10.71 27.11 -13.04
CA PRO A 78 -11.56 28.02 -12.29
C PRO A 78 -10.85 29.28 -11.76
N ASP A 79 -9.55 29.19 -11.47
CA ASP A 79 -8.71 30.33 -11.07
C ASP A 79 -8.39 31.27 -12.22
N GLU A 80 -8.21 30.76 -13.44
CA GLU A 80 -8.05 31.55 -14.65
C GLU A 80 -9.33 32.31 -15.01
N VAL A 81 -10.51 31.64 -14.88
CA VAL A 81 -11.83 32.27 -15.06
C VAL A 81 -12.04 33.38 -14.04
N TRP A 82 -11.70 33.13 -12.77
CA TRP A 82 -11.81 34.10 -11.71
C TRP A 82 -10.94 35.35 -12.00
N ALA A 83 -9.67 35.15 -12.39
CA ALA A 83 -8.77 36.24 -12.71
C ALA A 83 -9.28 37.07 -13.91
N THR A 84 -9.74 36.39 -14.98
CA THR A 84 -10.28 37.06 -16.17
C THR A 84 -11.51 37.89 -15.84
N LEU A 85 -12.43 37.37 -15.04
CA LEU A 85 -13.63 38.13 -14.61
C LEU A 85 -13.27 39.33 -13.74
N LEU A 86 -12.23 39.22 -12.87
CA LEU A 86 -11.74 40.37 -12.11
C LEU A 86 -11.16 41.47 -13.00
N ASP A 87 -10.38 41.09 -14.01
CA ASP A 87 -9.82 42.06 -14.97
C ASP A 87 -10.94 42.79 -15.73
N GLU A 88 -12.09 42.14 -15.92
CA GLU A 88 -13.29 42.71 -16.54
C GLU A 88 -14.17 43.49 -15.54
N GLY A 89 -13.76 43.59 -14.28
CA GLY A 89 -14.49 44.28 -13.21
C GLY A 89 -15.63 43.46 -12.59
N ALA A 90 -15.72 42.16 -12.85
CA ALA A 90 -16.76 41.30 -12.31
C ALA A 90 -16.23 40.42 -11.16
N TYR A 91 -16.86 40.49 -9.99
CA TYR A 91 -16.55 39.63 -8.85
C TYR A 91 -17.75 38.77 -8.47
N LEU A 92 -17.71 37.48 -8.73
CA LEU A 92 -18.79 36.55 -8.39
C LEU A 92 -18.53 35.79 -7.07
N GLY A 93 -17.27 35.71 -6.61
CA GLY A 93 -16.88 35.03 -5.39
C GLY A 93 -15.37 34.75 -5.35
N SER A 94 -14.90 34.15 -4.28
CA SER A 94 -13.49 33.73 -4.18
C SER A 94 -13.21 32.48 -5.03
N VAL A 95 -11.95 32.26 -5.40
CA VAL A 95 -11.50 31.02 -6.09
C VAL A 95 -11.97 29.76 -5.35
N SER A 96 -11.83 29.73 -4.02
CA SER A 96 -12.33 28.62 -3.20
C SER A 96 -13.84 28.39 -3.32
N THR A 97 -14.60 29.46 -3.59
CA THR A 97 -16.05 29.37 -3.81
C THR A 97 -16.36 28.73 -5.16
N TYR A 98 -15.61 29.05 -6.21
CA TYR A 98 -15.73 28.43 -7.52
C TYR A 98 -15.53 26.90 -7.44
N TYR A 99 -14.44 26.45 -6.80
CA TYR A 99 -14.20 25.02 -6.60
C TYR A 99 -15.26 24.34 -5.73
N ARG A 100 -15.85 25.06 -4.75
CA ARG A 100 -16.93 24.51 -3.92
C ARG A 100 -18.23 24.36 -4.73
N VAL A 101 -18.59 25.35 -5.56
CA VAL A 101 -19.76 25.28 -6.42
C VAL A 101 -19.63 24.16 -7.44
N LEU A 102 -18.47 23.99 -8.09
CA LEU A 102 -18.19 22.85 -8.98
C LEU A 102 -18.30 21.51 -8.28
N ARG A 103 -17.82 21.42 -7.02
CA ARG A 103 -17.92 20.17 -6.24
C ARG A 103 -19.38 19.83 -5.92
N GLU A 104 -20.18 20.82 -5.55
CA GLU A 104 -21.60 20.64 -5.30
C GLU A 104 -22.38 20.22 -6.58
N ALA A 105 -21.94 20.72 -7.73
CA ALA A 105 -22.49 20.35 -9.04
C ALA A 105 -21.94 18.99 -9.59
N GLY A 106 -20.94 18.39 -8.95
CA GLY A 106 -20.30 17.18 -9.43
C GLY A 106 -19.32 17.40 -10.61
N GLU A 107 -18.92 18.63 -10.87
CA GLU A 107 -18.14 19.07 -12.05
C GLU A 107 -16.67 19.36 -11.72
N THR A 108 -16.10 18.72 -10.71
CA THR A 108 -14.68 18.91 -10.29
C THR A 108 -13.67 18.12 -11.14
N ARG A 109 -14.02 17.68 -12.33
CA ARG A 109 -13.13 16.96 -13.23
C ARG A 109 -12.25 17.92 -14.03
N GLU A 110 -11.21 17.37 -14.67
CA GLU A 110 -10.42 18.10 -15.65
C GLU A 110 -11.36 18.70 -16.72
N ARG A 111 -11.30 20.00 -16.92
CA ARG A 111 -12.19 20.73 -17.84
C ARG A 111 -11.69 20.70 -19.27
N ARG A 112 -10.36 20.53 -19.45
CA ARG A 112 -9.74 20.39 -20.77
C ARG A 112 -9.98 18.97 -21.29
N ALA A 113 -10.10 18.82 -22.61
CA ALA A 113 -10.23 17.52 -23.26
C ALA A 113 -8.90 16.73 -23.22
N GLN A 114 -8.46 16.38 -22.02
CA GLN A 114 -7.31 15.52 -21.82
C GLN A 114 -7.73 14.05 -21.88
N ALA A 115 -6.85 13.22 -22.45
CA ALA A 115 -7.02 11.78 -22.42
C ALA A 115 -7.06 11.29 -20.95
N THR A 116 -8.20 10.82 -20.53
CA THR A 116 -8.34 10.18 -19.22
C THR A 116 -7.88 8.73 -19.33
N HIS A 117 -6.84 8.37 -18.59
CA HIS A 117 -6.50 6.96 -18.46
C HIS A 117 -7.59 6.25 -17.66
N PRO A 118 -8.07 5.08 -18.10
CA PRO A 118 -8.99 4.28 -17.31
C PRO A 118 -8.34 3.95 -15.95
N ALA A 119 -9.18 3.84 -14.90
CA ALA A 119 -8.71 3.45 -13.59
C ALA A 119 -7.95 2.12 -13.67
N ALA A 120 -6.76 2.06 -13.05
CA ALA A 120 -5.96 0.85 -13.04
C ALA A 120 -6.71 -0.25 -12.27
N VAL A 121 -6.95 -1.37 -12.94
CA VAL A 121 -7.60 -2.54 -12.35
C VAL A 121 -6.61 -3.23 -11.41
N LYS A 122 -7.07 -3.65 -10.23
CA LYS A 122 -6.29 -4.45 -9.28
C LYS A 122 -5.93 -5.79 -9.93
N PRO A 123 -4.63 -6.13 -10.10
CA PRO A 123 -4.28 -7.44 -10.66
C PRO A 123 -4.59 -8.53 -9.63
N GLU A 124 -5.38 -9.52 -10.01
CA GLU A 124 -5.69 -10.69 -9.19
C GLU A 124 -5.09 -11.92 -9.88
N LEU A 125 -4.04 -12.47 -9.29
CA LEU A 125 -3.35 -13.65 -9.81
C LEU A 125 -3.33 -14.75 -8.77
N VAL A 126 -3.54 -15.98 -9.22
CA VAL A 126 -3.58 -17.16 -8.39
C VAL A 126 -2.65 -18.24 -8.95
N ALA A 127 -1.86 -18.85 -8.06
CA ALA A 127 -1.08 -20.02 -8.37
C ALA A 127 -1.44 -21.17 -7.40
N THR A 128 -1.81 -22.31 -7.93
CA THR A 128 -2.13 -23.54 -7.22
C THR A 128 -1.03 -24.59 -7.34
N GLY A 129 -0.02 -24.30 -8.14
CA GLY A 129 1.15 -25.12 -8.38
C GLY A 129 2.31 -24.32 -8.95
N PRO A 130 3.51 -24.94 -9.05
CA PRO A 130 4.68 -24.34 -9.68
C PRO A 130 4.45 -23.99 -11.16
N ASN A 131 5.18 -23.00 -11.66
CA ASN A 131 5.21 -22.63 -13.08
C ASN A 131 3.89 -22.08 -13.64
N GLN A 132 3.00 -21.55 -12.77
CA GLN A 132 1.75 -20.92 -13.18
C GLN A 132 1.84 -19.40 -13.17
N VAL A 133 2.48 -18.82 -12.14
CA VAL A 133 2.65 -17.37 -12.01
C VAL A 133 4.06 -17.07 -11.53
N TYR A 134 4.77 -16.26 -12.31
CA TYR A 134 6.06 -15.71 -11.90
C TYR A 134 5.92 -14.24 -11.52
N SER A 135 6.65 -13.83 -10.49
CA SER A 135 6.91 -12.45 -10.14
C SER A 135 8.30 -12.08 -10.66
N TRP A 136 8.39 -10.97 -11.38
CA TRP A 136 9.65 -10.47 -11.92
C TRP A 136 9.91 -9.06 -11.45
N ASP A 137 11.15 -8.81 -11.01
CA ASP A 137 11.56 -7.47 -10.59
C ASP A 137 13.07 -7.27 -10.75
N ILE A 138 13.48 -5.98 -10.76
CA ILE A 138 14.87 -5.55 -10.91
C ILE A 138 15.25 -4.72 -9.71
N THR A 139 16.29 -5.11 -8.99
CA THR A 139 16.81 -4.32 -7.86
C THR A 139 18.20 -3.82 -8.13
N LYS A 140 18.53 -2.64 -7.56
CA LYS A 140 19.87 -2.05 -7.64
C LYS A 140 20.77 -2.59 -6.52
N LEU A 141 21.97 -2.98 -6.90
CA LEU A 141 23.09 -3.31 -6.02
C LEU A 141 24.10 -2.17 -6.08
N HIS A 142 24.55 -1.68 -4.93
CA HIS A 142 25.52 -0.57 -4.88
C HIS A 142 26.88 -1.01 -5.45
N GLY A 143 27.36 -0.28 -6.44
CA GLY A 143 28.69 -0.45 -7.02
C GLY A 143 29.80 0.20 -6.19
N PRO A 144 31.06 0.21 -6.67
CA PRO A 144 32.23 0.61 -5.90
C PRO A 144 32.22 2.10 -5.53
N ALA A 145 31.70 2.98 -6.40
CA ALA A 145 31.62 4.41 -6.15
C ALA A 145 30.18 4.84 -5.79
N LYS A 146 30.05 6.01 -5.20
CA LYS A 146 28.75 6.65 -4.97
C LYS A 146 28.05 6.86 -6.33
N TRP A 147 26.76 6.54 -6.37
CA TRP A 147 25.92 6.63 -7.57
C TRP A 147 26.22 5.61 -8.67
N THR A 148 27.09 4.63 -8.43
CA THR A 148 27.26 3.49 -9.32
C THR A 148 26.36 2.32 -8.84
N TYR A 149 25.71 1.65 -9.80
CA TYR A 149 24.78 0.56 -9.49
C TYR A 149 24.95 -0.57 -10.49
N TYR A 150 24.80 -1.79 -9.99
CA TYR A 150 24.54 -2.97 -10.82
C TYR A 150 23.06 -3.32 -10.70
N HIS A 151 22.50 -3.91 -11.72
CA HIS A 151 21.09 -4.24 -11.82
C HIS A 151 20.92 -5.76 -11.69
N LEU A 152 20.25 -6.19 -10.63
CA LEU A 152 19.95 -7.61 -10.40
C LEU A 152 18.50 -7.87 -10.82
N TYR A 153 18.34 -8.64 -11.88
CA TYR A 153 17.08 -9.15 -12.40
C TYR A 153 16.77 -10.45 -11.71
N VAL A 154 15.56 -10.62 -11.21
CA VAL A 154 15.13 -11.87 -10.55
C VAL A 154 13.74 -12.24 -11.05
N ILE A 155 13.57 -13.51 -11.43
CA ILE A 155 12.29 -14.13 -11.74
C ILE A 155 12.05 -15.22 -10.69
N LEU A 156 10.92 -15.15 -10.01
CA LEU A 156 10.56 -15.98 -8.87
C LEU A 156 9.17 -16.58 -9.10
N ASP A 157 9.03 -17.87 -8.88
CA ASP A 157 7.73 -18.55 -8.85
C ASP A 157 6.98 -18.19 -7.57
N ILE A 158 5.76 -17.64 -7.69
CA ILE A 158 5.03 -17.17 -6.51
C ILE A 158 4.46 -18.30 -5.66
N TYR A 159 4.26 -19.50 -6.22
CA TYR A 159 3.76 -20.64 -5.47
C TYR A 159 4.85 -21.23 -4.57
N SER A 160 6.00 -21.55 -5.16
CA SER A 160 7.11 -22.21 -4.49
C SER A 160 8.14 -21.26 -3.88
N ARG A 161 8.11 -19.97 -4.19
CA ARG A 161 9.18 -18.99 -3.88
C ARG A 161 10.52 -19.30 -4.55
N TYR A 162 10.59 -20.31 -5.41
CA TYR A 162 11.80 -20.71 -6.10
C TYR A 162 12.24 -19.64 -7.10
N VAL A 163 13.48 -19.22 -7.03
CA VAL A 163 14.06 -18.29 -8.03
C VAL A 163 14.41 -19.12 -9.26
N VAL A 164 13.56 -19.02 -10.28
CA VAL A 164 13.66 -19.77 -11.53
C VAL A 164 14.71 -19.20 -12.48
N GLY A 165 14.98 -17.89 -12.39
CA GLY A 165 15.97 -17.20 -13.18
C GLY A 165 16.48 -15.93 -12.50
N TRP A 166 17.76 -15.62 -12.69
CA TRP A 166 18.37 -14.38 -12.24
C TRP A 166 19.54 -13.97 -13.13
N MET A 167 19.86 -12.69 -13.13
CA MET A 167 21.01 -12.14 -13.86
C MET A 167 21.46 -10.81 -13.23
N ALA A 168 22.77 -10.61 -13.07
CA ALA A 168 23.34 -9.33 -12.70
C ALA A 168 24.02 -8.66 -13.91
N ALA A 169 23.68 -7.39 -14.17
CA ALA A 169 24.14 -6.61 -15.29
C ALA A 169 24.58 -5.19 -14.87
N THR A 170 25.38 -4.54 -15.70
CA THR A 170 25.86 -3.17 -15.46
C THR A 170 24.83 -2.10 -15.80
N CYS A 171 23.81 -2.44 -16.56
CA CYS A 171 22.72 -1.53 -16.95
C CYS A 171 21.39 -2.24 -16.93
N GLU A 172 20.32 -1.48 -16.86
CA GLU A 172 18.96 -1.96 -17.08
C GLU A 172 18.62 -1.84 -18.58
N SER A 173 18.12 -2.94 -19.16
CA SER A 173 17.84 -3.00 -20.60
C SER A 173 16.72 -4.00 -20.89
N ALA A 174 15.84 -3.67 -21.82
CA ALA A 174 14.79 -4.55 -22.32
C ALA A 174 15.36 -5.83 -22.97
N ALA A 175 16.45 -5.72 -23.71
CA ALA A 175 17.09 -6.86 -24.36
C ALA A 175 17.67 -7.87 -23.35
N LEU A 176 18.18 -7.38 -22.21
CA LEU A 176 18.63 -8.26 -21.13
C LEU A 176 17.46 -8.96 -20.43
N ALA A 177 16.36 -8.24 -20.22
CA ALA A 177 15.13 -8.80 -19.67
C ALA A 177 14.56 -9.88 -20.59
N GLU A 178 14.45 -9.61 -21.89
CA GLU A 178 14.01 -10.54 -22.93
C GLU A 178 14.83 -11.83 -22.91
N LYS A 179 16.18 -11.70 -22.91
CA LYS A 179 17.10 -12.84 -22.84
C LYS A 179 16.90 -13.69 -21.58
N LEU A 180 16.73 -13.05 -20.41
CA LEU A 180 16.53 -13.76 -19.15
C LEU A 180 15.18 -14.49 -19.13
N ILE A 181 14.10 -13.86 -19.59
CA ILE A 181 12.75 -14.45 -19.65
C ILE A 181 12.76 -15.67 -20.59
N ALA A 182 13.29 -15.52 -21.80
CA ALA A 182 13.38 -16.60 -22.79
C ALA A 182 14.18 -17.81 -22.23
N ALA A 183 15.35 -17.55 -21.65
CA ALA A 183 16.18 -18.59 -21.04
C ALA A 183 15.47 -19.28 -19.86
N THR A 184 14.73 -18.51 -19.05
CA THR A 184 13.97 -19.03 -17.91
C THR A 184 12.82 -19.93 -18.37
N CYS A 185 12.02 -19.50 -19.35
CA CYS A 185 10.93 -20.28 -19.90
C CYS A 185 11.43 -21.59 -20.52
N THR A 186 12.52 -21.55 -21.28
CA THR A 186 13.15 -22.75 -21.85
C THR A 186 13.64 -23.70 -20.76
N LYS A 187 14.36 -23.18 -19.75
CA LYS A 187 14.90 -23.98 -18.63
C LYS A 187 13.78 -24.66 -17.83
N GLN A 188 12.67 -24.01 -17.65
CA GLN A 188 11.53 -24.52 -16.87
C GLN A 188 10.54 -25.34 -17.72
N GLY A 189 10.74 -25.43 -19.02
CA GLY A 189 9.87 -26.18 -19.92
C GLY A 189 8.45 -25.60 -20.01
N ILE A 190 8.32 -24.26 -20.00
CA ILE A 190 7.03 -23.60 -20.00
C ILE A 190 6.32 -23.78 -21.33
N GLY A 191 5.12 -24.36 -21.28
CA GLY A 191 4.22 -24.46 -22.44
C GLY A 191 3.46 -23.19 -22.72
N ARG A 192 2.96 -23.03 -23.95
CA ARG A 192 2.14 -21.88 -24.34
C ARG A 192 0.85 -21.83 -23.50
N GLY A 193 0.51 -20.66 -22.99
CA GLY A 193 -0.70 -20.42 -22.16
C GLY A 193 -0.62 -20.95 -20.73
N GLN A 194 0.51 -21.50 -20.30
CA GLN A 194 0.71 -22.07 -18.96
C GLN A 194 1.05 -21.01 -17.92
N LEU A 195 1.83 -19.99 -18.31
CA LEU A 195 2.47 -19.05 -17.41
C LEU A 195 1.87 -17.65 -17.51
N SER A 196 1.70 -17.01 -16.36
CA SER A 196 1.54 -15.55 -16.24
C SER A 196 2.77 -14.93 -15.59
N ILE A 197 3.30 -13.84 -16.14
CA ILE A 197 4.38 -13.06 -15.52
C ILE A 197 3.83 -11.75 -15.00
N HIS A 198 4.03 -11.50 -13.72
CA HIS A 198 3.69 -10.27 -13.04
C HIS A 198 4.95 -9.44 -12.77
N ALA A 199 4.89 -8.14 -13.08
CA ALA A 199 6.00 -7.21 -12.89
C ALA A 199 5.49 -5.81 -12.51
N ASP A 200 6.36 -5.01 -11.93
CA ASP A 200 6.11 -3.59 -11.77
C ASP A 200 6.10 -2.87 -13.12
N ARG A 201 5.72 -1.58 -13.14
CA ARG A 201 5.68 -0.77 -14.36
C ARG A 201 7.02 -0.10 -14.68
N GLY A 202 8.14 -0.79 -14.47
CA GLY A 202 9.47 -0.32 -14.88
C GLY A 202 9.59 -0.21 -16.41
N SER A 203 10.51 0.64 -16.89
CA SER A 203 10.71 0.88 -18.33
C SER A 203 11.06 -0.39 -19.11
N SER A 204 11.89 -1.25 -18.55
CA SER A 204 12.22 -2.54 -19.14
C SER A 204 11.03 -3.51 -19.15
N MET A 205 10.17 -3.42 -18.14
CA MET A 205 9.05 -4.34 -17.92
C MET A 205 7.85 -4.03 -18.84
N THR A 206 7.67 -2.76 -19.19
CA THR A 206 6.61 -2.28 -20.10
C THR A 206 7.07 -2.11 -21.52
N SER A 207 8.30 -2.54 -21.83
CA SER A 207 8.90 -2.35 -23.16
C SER A 207 8.24 -3.22 -24.24
N LYS A 208 8.14 -2.70 -25.46
CA LYS A 208 7.59 -3.43 -26.61
C LYS A 208 8.32 -4.75 -26.89
N PRO A 209 9.67 -4.84 -26.86
CA PRO A 209 10.36 -6.13 -27.08
C PRO A 209 9.96 -7.20 -26.10
N VAL A 210 9.88 -6.89 -24.79
CA VAL A 210 9.43 -7.86 -23.77
C VAL A 210 7.98 -8.27 -24.00
N ALA A 211 7.08 -7.31 -24.32
CA ALA A 211 5.69 -7.63 -24.61
C ALA A 211 5.53 -8.56 -25.82
N LEU A 212 6.29 -8.33 -26.89
CA LEU A 212 6.30 -9.20 -28.07
C LEU A 212 6.83 -10.59 -27.77
N LEU A 213 7.95 -10.70 -27.03
CA LEU A 213 8.49 -11.99 -26.59
C LEU A 213 7.44 -12.78 -25.78
N LEU A 214 6.79 -12.16 -24.81
CA LEU A 214 5.77 -12.81 -23.98
C LEU A 214 4.59 -13.29 -24.81
N ALA A 215 4.15 -12.49 -25.81
CA ALA A 215 3.12 -12.89 -26.75
C ALA A 215 3.55 -14.08 -27.62
N ASP A 216 4.79 -14.08 -28.11
CA ASP A 216 5.35 -15.19 -28.90
C ASP A 216 5.47 -16.47 -28.10
N LEU A 217 5.84 -16.36 -26.83
CA LEU A 217 5.88 -17.49 -25.89
C LEU A 217 4.50 -17.93 -25.40
N GLY A 218 3.44 -17.15 -25.68
CA GLY A 218 2.12 -17.38 -25.15
C GLY A 218 2.02 -17.20 -23.63
N VAL A 219 2.84 -16.30 -23.07
CA VAL A 219 2.88 -15.96 -21.64
C VAL A 219 2.01 -14.74 -21.39
N THR A 220 1.10 -14.83 -20.43
CA THR A 220 0.25 -13.71 -20.05
C THR A 220 1.03 -12.69 -19.23
N GLN A 221 0.95 -11.41 -19.63
CA GLN A 221 1.59 -10.30 -18.91
C GLN A 221 0.61 -9.63 -17.95
N SER A 222 1.08 -9.34 -16.74
CA SER A 222 0.36 -8.56 -15.72
C SER A 222 1.29 -7.52 -15.09
N HIS A 223 0.73 -6.38 -14.69
CA HIS A 223 1.49 -5.30 -14.06
C HIS A 223 0.84 -4.81 -12.78
N SER A 224 1.69 -4.38 -11.83
CA SER A 224 1.28 -3.64 -10.64
C SER A 224 0.52 -2.35 -11.03
N ARG A 225 -0.38 -1.91 -10.16
CA ARG A 225 -1.01 -0.59 -10.30
C ARG A 225 0.05 0.51 -10.09
N PRO A 226 -0.10 1.69 -10.74
CA PRO A 226 0.81 2.81 -10.51
C PRO A 226 0.86 3.18 -9.02
N HIS A 227 2.08 3.34 -8.47
CA HIS A 227 2.33 3.75 -7.09
C HIS A 227 1.77 2.82 -5.99
N VAL A 228 1.50 1.55 -6.30
CA VAL A 228 1.06 0.53 -5.34
C VAL A 228 2.14 -0.53 -5.19
N SER A 229 2.97 -0.41 -4.15
CA SER A 229 4.07 -1.35 -3.87
C SER A 229 3.58 -2.75 -3.49
N ASN A 230 2.44 -2.85 -2.80
CA ASN A 230 1.89 -4.12 -2.34
C ASN A 230 1.43 -5.08 -3.47
N ASP A 231 1.46 -4.62 -4.72
CA ASP A 231 1.06 -5.46 -5.85
C ASP A 231 2.17 -6.46 -6.28
N ASN A 232 3.43 -6.31 -5.78
CA ASN A 232 4.53 -7.26 -6.04
C ASN A 232 5.23 -7.76 -4.75
N PRO A 233 4.48 -8.34 -3.79
CA PRO A 233 4.98 -8.64 -2.45
C PRO A 233 6.06 -9.73 -2.44
N TYR A 234 6.06 -10.63 -3.40
CA TYR A 234 6.98 -11.76 -3.46
C TYR A 234 8.40 -11.36 -3.82
N SER A 235 8.56 -10.52 -4.84
CA SER A 235 9.86 -9.95 -5.22
C SER A 235 10.41 -9.06 -4.11
N GLU A 236 9.58 -8.23 -3.48
CA GLU A 236 9.99 -7.40 -2.34
C GLU A 236 10.50 -8.23 -1.16
N ALA A 237 9.79 -9.31 -0.79
CA ALA A 237 10.20 -10.20 0.29
C ALA A 237 11.50 -10.92 -0.03
N GLN A 238 11.70 -11.34 -1.28
CA GLN A 238 12.93 -11.97 -1.74
C GLN A 238 14.10 -11.00 -1.68
N PHE A 239 13.95 -9.75 -2.13
CA PHE A 239 15.00 -8.74 -2.03
C PHE A 239 15.31 -8.34 -0.59
N LYS A 240 14.34 -8.33 0.31
CA LYS A 240 14.59 -8.17 1.76
C LYS A 240 15.45 -9.31 2.27
N THR A 241 15.15 -10.56 1.93
CA THR A 241 15.94 -11.72 2.31
C THR A 241 17.39 -11.62 1.80
N LEU A 242 17.60 -11.14 0.57
CA LEU A 242 18.94 -10.92 0.02
C LEU A 242 19.69 -9.80 0.76
N LYS A 243 19.09 -8.62 0.86
CA LYS A 243 19.77 -7.38 1.29
C LYS A 243 20.00 -7.28 2.80
N TYR A 244 19.17 -7.95 3.61
CA TYR A 244 19.30 -7.90 5.07
C TYR A 244 20.10 -9.07 5.67
N ARG A 245 20.70 -9.91 4.84
CA ARG A 245 21.65 -10.93 5.36
C ARG A 245 22.93 -10.24 5.87
N PRO A 246 23.47 -10.72 6.99
CA PRO A 246 24.74 -10.18 7.53
C PRO A 246 25.92 -10.25 6.53
N ALA A 247 25.91 -11.24 5.63
CA ALA A 247 26.92 -11.41 4.59
C ALA A 247 26.71 -10.52 3.35
N PHE A 248 25.62 -9.74 3.29
CA PHE A 248 25.37 -8.84 2.15
C PHE A 248 26.27 -7.63 2.22
N PRO A 249 27.15 -7.37 1.22
CA PRO A 249 28.08 -6.26 1.28
C PRO A 249 27.37 -4.92 1.08
N ALA A 250 27.81 -3.88 1.78
CA ALA A 250 27.30 -2.53 1.61
C ALA A 250 27.54 -2.02 0.16
N ARG A 251 28.65 -2.49 -0.49
CA ARG A 251 29.03 -2.17 -1.86
C ARG A 251 29.76 -3.36 -2.50
N PHE A 252 29.56 -3.52 -3.79
CA PHE A 252 30.30 -4.51 -4.61
C PHE A 252 31.45 -3.81 -5.35
N GLY A 253 32.64 -4.35 -5.26
CA GLY A 253 33.83 -3.82 -5.92
C GLY A 253 33.78 -3.90 -7.47
N SER A 254 33.08 -4.92 -7.98
CA SER A 254 32.89 -5.13 -9.42
C SER A 254 31.59 -5.87 -9.70
N ILE A 255 31.19 -5.95 -10.97
CA ILE A 255 30.02 -6.74 -11.40
C ILE A 255 30.27 -8.23 -11.20
N GLU A 256 31.50 -8.70 -11.32
CA GLU A 256 31.92 -10.09 -11.06
C GLU A 256 31.74 -10.44 -9.59
N ALA A 257 32.10 -9.54 -8.67
CA ALA A 257 31.87 -9.69 -7.24
C ALA A 257 30.35 -9.77 -6.93
N ALA A 258 29.53 -8.95 -7.57
CA ALA A 258 28.08 -9.02 -7.43
C ALA A 258 27.51 -10.34 -7.96
N ARG A 259 27.99 -10.82 -9.11
CA ARG A 259 27.63 -12.13 -9.68
C ARG A 259 28.05 -13.29 -8.78
N ALA A 260 29.28 -13.28 -8.27
CA ALA A 260 29.77 -14.30 -7.35
C ALA A 260 28.94 -14.38 -6.07
N HIS A 261 28.57 -13.23 -5.48
CA HIS A 261 27.66 -13.19 -4.34
C HIS A 261 26.31 -13.84 -4.66
N CYS A 262 25.70 -13.48 -5.80
CA CYS A 262 24.44 -14.04 -6.24
C CYS A 262 24.52 -15.54 -6.56
N GLN A 263 25.64 -16.01 -7.10
CA GLN A 263 25.89 -17.44 -7.35
C GLN A 263 25.93 -18.29 -6.08
N VAL A 264 26.32 -17.69 -4.94
CA VAL A 264 26.26 -18.34 -3.62
C VAL A 264 24.88 -18.17 -2.99
N PHE A 265 24.28 -16.99 -3.14
CA PHE A 265 23.01 -16.67 -2.48
C PHE A 265 21.83 -17.46 -3.03
N PHE A 266 21.63 -17.54 -4.36
CA PHE A 266 20.43 -18.15 -4.92
C PHE A 266 20.33 -19.68 -4.74
N PRO A 267 21.40 -20.47 -4.82
CA PRO A 267 21.34 -21.87 -4.39
C PRO A 267 20.95 -22.02 -2.93
N TRP A 268 21.58 -21.26 -2.02
CA TRP A 268 21.19 -21.25 -0.61
C TRP A 268 19.71 -20.87 -0.43
N TYR A 269 19.22 -19.81 -1.12
CA TYR A 269 17.84 -19.36 -1.05
C TYR A 269 16.85 -20.42 -1.52
N ASN A 270 17.18 -21.12 -2.59
CA ASN A 270 16.32 -22.14 -3.18
C ASN A 270 16.35 -23.48 -2.42
N ASP A 271 17.53 -23.93 -1.98
CA ASP A 271 17.74 -25.32 -1.55
C ASP A 271 17.90 -25.46 -0.01
N GLU A 272 18.28 -24.39 0.71
CA GLU A 272 18.56 -24.47 2.14
C GLU A 272 17.65 -23.55 2.98
N HIS A 273 17.26 -22.37 2.46
CA HIS A 273 16.45 -21.44 3.20
C HIS A 273 15.02 -21.96 3.41
N HIS A 274 14.58 -22.03 4.68
CA HIS A 274 13.25 -22.47 5.05
C HIS A 274 12.28 -21.28 5.10
N HIS A 275 11.23 -21.31 4.29
CA HIS A 275 10.26 -20.23 4.16
C HIS A 275 9.07 -20.42 5.11
N GLY A 276 8.78 -19.44 5.97
CA GLY A 276 7.63 -19.47 6.87
C GLY A 276 6.30 -19.64 6.11
N GLY A 277 6.10 -18.91 5.00
CA GLY A 277 4.92 -19.03 4.15
C GLY A 277 4.78 -20.33 3.35
N LEU A 278 5.80 -21.19 3.39
CA LEU A 278 5.80 -22.53 2.78
C LEU A 278 5.74 -23.66 3.84
N GLY A 279 5.29 -23.38 5.06
CA GLY A 279 5.29 -24.37 6.13
C GLY A 279 6.70 -24.84 6.50
N LEU A 280 7.67 -23.93 6.47
CA LEU A 280 9.10 -24.19 6.74
C LEU A 280 9.73 -25.22 5.79
N HIS A 281 9.23 -25.31 4.55
CA HIS A 281 9.92 -26.04 3.49
C HIS A 281 10.89 -25.12 2.73
N THR A 282 11.86 -25.72 2.05
CA THR A 282 12.69 -25.00 1.07
C THR A 282 11.89 -24.69 -0.18
N ALA A 283 12.28 -23.65 -0.92
CA ALA A 283 11.66 -23.34 -2.20
C ALA A 283 11.75 -24.50 -3.19
N ALA A 284 12.90 -25.20 -3.22
CA ALA A 284 13.14 -26.36 -4.07
C ALA A 284 12.25 -27.55 -3.72
N ASP A 285 12.00 -27.82 -2.43
CA ASP A 285 11.11 -28.92 -2.04
C ASP A 285 9.69 -28.72 -2.55
N VAL A 286 9.19 -27.48 -2.50
CA VAL A 286 7.86 -27.15 -3.01
C VAL A 286 7.84 -27.14 -4.54
N HIS A 287 8.84 -26.54 -5.17
CA HIS A 287 8.92 -26.40 -6.64
C HIS A 287 8.98 -27.73 -7.36
N TYR A 288 9.75 -28.69 -6.81
CA TYR A 288 9.94 -30.01 -7.40
C TYR A 288 9.05 -31.11 -6.77
N GLY A 289 8.01 -30.72 -6.01
CA GLY A 289 7.00 -31.66 -5.49
C GLY A 289 7.48 -32.56 -4.35
N ARG A 290 8.64 -32.27 -3.72
CA ARG A 290 9.21 -33.08 -2.63
C ARG A 290 8.63 -32.76 -1.25
N ALA A 291 7.91 -31.67 -1.11
CA ALA A 291 7.43 -31.14 0.18
C ALA A 291 6.55 -32.12 0.96
N ALA A 292 5.74 -32.95 0.28
CA ALA A 292 4.92 -33.95 0.93
C ALA A 292 5.78 -35.05 1.62
N ALA A 293 6.83 -35.53 0.95
CA ALA A 293 7.77 -36.52 1.50
C ALA A 293 8.57 -35.94 2.69
N VAL A 294 9.06 -34.71 2.56
CA VAL A 294 9.74 -33.98 3.67
C VAL A 294 8.80 -33.84 4.87
N ARG A 295 7.55 -33.47 4.64
CA ARG A 295 6.54 -33.32 5.71
C ARG A 295 6.28 -34.68 6.39
N ALA A 296 6.16 -35.77 5.65
CA ALA A 296 5.98 -37.13 6.21
C ALA A 296 7.17 -37.54 7.09
N SER A 297 8.41 -37.31 6.63
CA SER A 297 9.59 -37.55 7.44
C SER A 297 9.63 -36.75 8.74
N ARG A 298 9.25 -35.46 8.69
CA ARG A 298 9.14 -34.60 9.88
C ARG A 298 8.07 -35.12 10.83
N ALA A 299 6.94 -35.64 10.34
CA ALA A 299 5.90 -36.22 11.16
C ALA A 299 6.43 -37.43 11.96
N GLN A 300 7.17 -38.34 11.31
CA GLN A 300 7.79 -39.50 11.99
C GLN A 300 8.74 -39.06 13.12
N VAL A 301 9.55 -38.01 12.91
CA VAL A 301 10.44 -37.49 13.96
C VAL A 301 9.63 -36.90 15.14
N LEU A 302 8.56 -36.18 14.85
CA LEU A 302 7.69 -35.60 15.88
C LEU A 302 6.93 -36.69 16.66
N ASP A 303 6.45 -37.75 15.97
CA ASP A 303 5.77 -38.88 16.58
C ASP A 303 6.72 -39.66 17.51
N ALA A 304 7.96 -39.89 17.06
CA ALA A 304 8.98 -40.54 17.90
C ALA A 304 9.29 -39.67 19.15
N ALA A 305 9.42 -38.37 18.99
CA ALA A 305 9.63 -37.45 20.13
C ALA A 305 8.46 -37.45 21.10
N TYR A 306 7.22 -37.49 20.59
CA TYR A 306 6.02 -37.62 21.40
C TYR A 306 5.96 -38.95 22.17
N CYS A 307 6.26 -40.04 21.53
CA CYS A 307 6.30 -41.37 22.19
C CYS A 307 7.36 -41.44 23.31
N ALA A 308 8.54 -40.80 23.09
CA ALA A 308 9.61 -40.76 24.07
C ALA A 308 9.29 -39.86 25.31
N HIS A 309 8.59 -38.77 25.09
CA HIS A 309 8.35 -37.73 26.09
C HIS A 309 6.97 -37.09 25.95
N PRO A 310 5.87 -37.81 26.13
CA PRO A 310 4.50 -37.30 25.98
C PRO A 310 4.20 -36.12 26.93
N GLU A 311 4.82 -36.11 28.08
CA GLU A 311 4.68 -35.04 29.10
C GLU A 311 5.13 -33.65 28.63
N ARG A 312 5.95 -33.56 27.57
CA ARG A 312 6.41 -32.29 26.99
C ARG A 312 5.40 -31.65 26.05
N PHE A 313 4.35 -32.39 25.65
CA PHE A 313 3.35 -31.95 24.69
C PHE A 313 1.97 -31.76 25.37
N VAL A 314 1.79 -30.62 25.98
CA VAL A 314 0.67 -30.33 26.92
C VAL A 314 -0.71 -30.39 26.30
N ARG A 315 -0.89 -30.16 25.02
CA ARG A 315 -2.21 -29.99 24.39
C ARG A 315 -2.62 -31.14 23.47
N LYS A 316 -1.71 -31.59 22.61
CA LYS A 316 -1.95 -32.62 21.59
C LYS A 316 -0.63 -33.13 21.02
N PRO A 317 -0.61 -34.30 20.36
CA PRO A 317 0.54 -34.73 19.59
C PRO A 317 1.00 -33.65 18.59
N PRO A 318 2.32 -33.40 18.43
CA PRO A 318 2.83 -32.40 17.52
C PRO A 318 2.61 -32.82 16.08
N THR A 319 2.37 -31.85 15.19
CA THR A 319 2.25 -32.10 13.76
C THR A 319 3.12 -31.09 13.00
N PRO A 320 3.77 -31.49 11.90
CA PRO A 320 4.53 -30.53 11.11
C PRO A 320 3.61 -29.49 10.47
N PRO A 321 4.13 -28.28 10.15
CA PRO A 321 3.35 -27.23 9.50
C PRO A 321 2.66 -27.72 8.22
N LYS A 322 1.52 -27.10 7.89
CA LYS A 322 0.76 -27.42 6.69
C LYS A 322 1.56 -27.01 5.43
N LEU A 323 1.38 -27.77 4.37
CA LEU A 323 1.88 -27.38 3.04
C LEU A 323 1.11 -26.16 2.52
N PRO A 324 1.72 -25.34 1.66
CA PRO A 324 1.02 -24.23 1.01
C PRO A 324 -0.10 -24.80 0.11
N GLY A 325 -1.27 -24.18 0.16
CA GLY A 325 -2.38 -24.54 -0.71
C GLY A 325 -2.38 -23.70 -1.98
N THR A 326 -2.58 -22.42 -1.86
CA THR A 326 -2.72 -21.50 -2.97
C THR A 326 -1.95 -20.21 -2.65
N SER A 327 -1.25 -19.66 -3.64
CA SER A 327 -0.56 -18.37 -3.53
C SER A 327 -1.26 -17.33 -4.39
N TRP A 328 -1.43 -16.15 -3.84
CA TRP A 328 -2.15 -15.05 -4.49
C TRP A 328 -1.30 -13.78 -4.58
N ILE A 329 -1.47 -13.06 -5.67
CA ILE A 329 -1.22 -11.62 -5.71
C ILE A 329 -2.60 -10.96 -5.65
N ASN A 330 -2.86 -10.16 -4.61
CA ASN A 330 -4.12 -9.47 -4.38
C ASN A 330 -5.36 -10.40 -4.34
N PRO A 331 -5.51 -11.26 -3.33
CA PRO A 331 -6.69 -12.12 -3.23
C PRO A 331 -8.00 -11.32 -3.20
N PRO A 332 -9.11 -11.88 -3.70
CA PRO A 332 -10.45 -11.32 -3.50
C PRO A 332 -10.78 -11.18 -2.00
N PRO A 333 -11.61 -10.21 -1.59
CA PRO A 333 -11.94 -9.95 -0.18
C PRO A 333 -12.47 -11.16 0.59
N ASP A 334 -13.22 -12.04 -0.05
CA ASP A 334 -13.84 -13.22 0.58
C ASP A 334 -12.85 -14.37 0.87
N LYS A 335 -11.58 -14.23 0.48
CA LYS A 335 -10.55 -15.26 0.66
C LYS A 335 -9.43 -14.87 1.63
N GLU A 336 -9.50 -13.70 2.26
CA GLU A 336 -8.53 -13.25 3.26
C GLU A 336 -8.67 -13.97 4.61
N THR A 337 -9.76 -14.71 4.86
CA THR A 337 -10.07 -15.34 6.15
C THR A 337 -9.47 -16.73 6.36
N GLY A 338 -8.54 -17.18 5.51
CA GLY A 338 -8.00 -18.57 5.51
C GLY A 338 -6.60 -18.75 6.11
N THR A 339 -5.96 -17.72 6.68
CA THR A 339 -4.59 -17.85 7.21
C THR A 339 -4.48 -17.26 8.61
N GLN A 340 -4.84 -18.03 9.60
CA GLN A 340 -4.35 -17.92 10.98
C GLN A 340 -3.57 -19.17 11.35
#